data_8e5090bc73ffde55a257b7e47b08b03d
#
_entry.id   8e5090bc73ffde55a257b7e47b08b03d
#
_cell.length_a   1.000
_cell.length_b   1.000
_cell.length_c   1.000
_cell.angle_alpha   90.00
_cell.angle_beta   90.00
_cell.angle_gamma   90.00
#
_symmetry.space_group_name_H-M   'P 1'
#
loop_
_entity.id
_entity.type
_entity.pdbx_description
1 polymer ?
#
loop_
_entity_poly.entity_id
_entity_poly.type
_entity_poly.pdbx_seq_one_letter_code
_entity_poly.pdbx_strand_id
1 'polypeptide(L)'
;MGDNKFYNEIMELLSRGCEGAYWDYKSDYPACPEDKLKDIICMANNLENRDAYLIYGANNDGSIYGIENTSMSRISSAGLTEFLRTKPFAGGYYPQTDVKTINAGEHQLDVVIIYNSRHTPYYLQEKYGNGHDVRKHLTPGTIYTRIFDTNTPTYTTASIEQTEYLWRKRFGYDLTPFQRLLNLLETPERWSEANWDSCRHSYNLEFPEFQIIVEESKNGYEDLAYFYDNETMFYAPLKLNYLSTTLYKTELWYMDEARCLITLPEKKHMDNQRIFYYYILQDSVNGKLLPFFNYGKFQCHNRSGVEMPILLFRNEMEQEEFELWVNDNPAVIKLIEEKLENNAIFEHILIKADHDGFVREQGIKEIAISYGLYKEWGRGLCDGRCFIM
;
A
#
# COMPACT_ATOMS: atom_id res chain seq x y z
N MET A 1 -6.17 -1.40 17.07
CA MET A 1 -5.84 0.03 16.88
C MET A 1 -6.63 0.71 15.76
N GLY A 2 -6.87 0.08 14.60
CA GLY A 2 -7.62 0.68 13.49
C GLY A 2 -9.06 1.10 13.80
N ASP A 3 -9.79 0.30 14.56
CA ASP A 3 -11.21 0.59 14.87
C ASP A 3 -11.40 1.81 15.78
N ASN A 4 -10.45 2.08 16.67
CA ASN A 4 -10.51 3.26 17.54
C ASN A 4 -10.25 4.57 16.75
N LYS A 5 -9.35 4.56 15.75
CA LYS A 5 -9.08 5.72 14.91
C LYS A 5 -10.29 6.06 14.04
N PHE A 6 -10.88 5.04 13.41
CA PHE A 6 -12.10 5.19 12.61
C PHE A 6 -13.26 5.73 13.42
N TYR A 7 -13.52 5.15 14.61
CA TYR A 7 -14.54 5.63 15.52
C TYR A 7 -14.36 7.13 15.85
N ASN A 8 -13.16 7.52 16.24
CA ASN A 8 -12.86 8.91 16.57
C ASN A 8 -13.07 9.86 15.39
N GLU A 9 -12.69 9.45 14.17
CA GLU A 9 -12.92 10.22 12.94
C GLU A 9 -14.42 10.46 12.72
N ILE A 10 -15.25 9.43 12.83
CA ILE A 10 -16.71 9.58 12.63
C ILE A 10 -17.34 10.45 13.73
N MET A 11 -16.93 10.28 14.99
CA MET A 11 -17.43 11.11 16.09
C MET A 11 -17.00 12.57 15.94
N GLU A 12 -15.80 12.85 15.45
CA GLU A 12 -15.37 14.20 15.11
C GLU A 12 -16.24 14.80 14.00
N LEU A 13 -16.52 14.06 12.92
CA LEU A 13 -17.40 14.53 11.85
C LEU A 13 -18.79 14.89 12.41
N LEU A 14 -19.40 14.04 13.21
CA LEU A 14 -20.70 14.31 13.85
C LEU A 14 -20.67 15.57 14.72
N SER A 15 -19.57 15.78 15.45
CA SER A 15 -19.42 16.96 16.33
C SER A 15 -19.38 18.29 15.58
N ARG A 16 -19.14 18.28 14.27
CA ARG A 16 -19.14 19.48 13.40
C ARG A 16 -20.54 20.05 13.22
N GLY A 17 -21.59 19.25 13.41
CA GLY A 17 -22.99 19.68 13.31
C GLY A 17 -23.42 20.13 11.91
N CYS A 18 -22.67 19.76 10.87
CA CYS A 18 -22.99 20.05 9.48
C CYS A 18 -22.39 18.99 8.56
N GLU A 19 -23.01 18.79 7.40
CA GLU A 19 -22.48 17.95 6.34
C GLU A 19 -21.29 18.62 5.62
N GLY A 20 -20.52 17.84 4.87
CA GLY A 20 -19.36 18.34 4.15
C GLY A 20 -19.10 17.67 2.81
N ALA A 21 -17.96 18.01 2.21
CA ALA A 21 -17.61 17.58 0.87
C ALA A 21 -17.37 16.06 0.74
N TYR A 22 -17.08 15.36 1.84
CA TYR A 22 -16.79 13.93 1.86
C TYR A 22 -17.55 13.17 2.97
N TRP A 23 -18.51 13.81 3.66
CA TRP A 23 -19.43 13.12 4.58
C TRP A 23 -20.85 13.71 4.46
N ASP A 24 -21.83 12.86 4.72
CA ASP A 24 -23.24 13.18 4.62
C ASP A 24 -24.02 12.42 5.70
N TYR A 25 -24.95 13.09 6.38
CA TYR A 25 -25.77 12.49 7.42
C TYR A 25 -27.11 12.02 6.85
N LYS A 26 -27.58 10.90 7.35
CA LYS A 26 -28.86 10.32 6.94
C LYS A 26 -29.58 9.76 8.15
N SER A 27 -30.73 10.34 8.49
CA SER A 27 -31.55 9.82 9.58
C SER A 27 -32.13 8.44 9.26
N ASP A 28 -32.38 8.13 7.98
CA ASP A 28 -32.90 6.84 7.51
C ASP A 28 -32.19 6.37 6.23
N TYR A 29 -32.35 5.10 5.89
CA TYR A 29 -31.84 4.55 4.64
C TYR A 29 -32.68 5.04 3.46
N PRO A 30 -32.09 5.21 2.25
CA PRO A 30 -32.82 5.72 1.09
C PRO A 30 -33.90 4.75 0.65
N ALA A 31 -35.14 5.27 0.51
CA ALA A 31 -36.30 4.51 0.02
C ALA A 31 -36.16 4.15 -1.47
N CYS A 32 -35.46 4.97 -2.25
CA CYS A 32 -35.28 4.79 -3.68
C CYS A 32 -33.86 4.34 -4.03
N PRO A 33 -33.71 3.27 -4.84
CA PRO A 33 -32.38 2.82 -5.28
C PRO A 33 -31.63 3.88 -6.09
N GLU A 34 -32.33 4.76 -6.78
CA GLU A 34 -31.76 5.87 -7.56
C GLU A 34 -31.05 6.88 -6.67
N ASP A 35 -31.69 7.26 -5.55
CA ASP A 35 -31.09 8.21 -4.59
C ASP A 35 -29.85 7.60 -3.94
N LYS A 36 -29.94 6.32 -3.53
CA LYS A 36 -28.78 5.58 -3.02
C LYS A 36 -27.61 5.58 -4.01
N LEU A 37 -27.88 5.26 -5.27
CA LEU A 37 -26.83 5.21 -6.30
C LEU A 37 -26.24 6.59 -6.56
N LYS A 38 -27.08 7.63 -6.59
CA LYS A 38 -26.64 9.02 -6.77
C LYS A 38 -25.73 9.49 -5.66
N ASP A 39 -26.14 9.26 -4.40
CA ASP A 39 -25.33 9.66 -3.24
C ASP A 39 -23.95 8.99 -3.27
N ILE A 40 -23.90 7.68 -3.58
CA ILE A 40 -22.63 6.96 -3.70
C ILE A 40 -21.78 7.51 -4.86
N ILE A 41 -22.35 7.80 -6.03
CA ILE A 41 -21.62 8.37 -7.16
C ILE A 41 -21.06 9.75 -6.81
N CYS A 42 -21.89 10.63 -6.20
CA CYS A 42 -21.44 11.95 -5.78
C CYS A 42 -20.30 11.89 -4.79
N MET A 43 -20.39 11.00 -3.80
CA MET A 43 -19.35 10.79 -2.81
C MET A 43 -18.07 10.16 -3.39
N ALA A 44 -18.20 9.21 -4.31
CA ALA A 44 -17.06 8.62 -5.01
C ALA A 44 -16.33 9.62 -5.93
N ASN A 45 -17.06 10.59 -6.45
CA ASN A 45 -16.53 11.71 -7.25
C ASN A 45 -16.25 12.96 -6.40
N ASN A 46 -15.98 12.82 -5.08
CA ASN A 46 -15.60 13.97 -4.27
C ASN A 46 -14.31 14.60 -4.75
N LEU A 47 -14.15 15.88 -4.54
CA LEU A 47 -12.98 16.66 -4.98
C LEU A 47 -11.89 16.76 -3.90
N GLU A 48 -12.11 16.18 -2.72
CA GLU A 48 -11.19 16.21 -1.58
C GLU A 48 -10.08 15.14 -1.68
N ASN A 49 -10.16 14.26 -2.70
CA ASN A 49 -9.21 13.17 -2.94
C ASN A 49 -9.00 12.25 -1.71
N ARG A 50 -10.08 11.90 -1.05
CA ARG A 50 -10.09 11.06 0.16
C ARG A 50 -11.32 10.17 0.21
N ASP A 51 -11.33 9.20 1.13
CA ASP A 51 -12.50 8.39 1.42
C ASP A 51 -13.68 9.28 1.85
N ALA A 52 -14.89 8.86 1.48
CA ALA A 52 -16.12 9.56 1.82
C ALA A 52 -17.06 8.67 2.64
N TYR A 53 -17.94 9.32 3.42
CA TYR A 53 -18.79 8.66 4.39
C TYR A 53 -20.24 9.04 4.23
N LEU A 54 -21.13 8.03 4.17
CA LEU A 54 -22.58 8.21 4.39
C LEU A 54 -22.90 7.63 5.78
N ILE A 55 -23.32 8.50 6.71
CA ILE A 55 -23.52 8.15 8.11
C ILE A 55 -25.02 8.03 8.37
N TYR A 56 -25.50 6.80 8.47
CA TYR A 56 -26.90 6.48 8.73
C TYR A 56 -27.20 6.41 10.22
N GLY A 57 -28.37 6.91 10.62
CA GLY A 57 -28.78 7.09 12.02
C GLY A 57 -28.37 8.43 12.61
N ALA A 58 -27.97 9.41 11.79
CA ALA A 58 -27.66 10.77 12.20
C ALA A 58 -28.54 11.79 11.50
N ASN A 59 -28.96 12.82 12.19
CA ASN A 59 -29.71 13.97 11.65
C ASN A 59 -28.74 14.95 10.96
N ASN A 60 -29.26 15.87 10.15
CA ASN A 60 -28.48 16.84 9.38
C ASN A 60 -27.64 17.80 10.25
N ASP A 61 -27.96 17.91 11.52
CA ASP A 61 -27.20 18.69 12.52
C ASP A 61 -26.14 17.86 13.26
N GLY A 62 -25.91 16.60 12.82
CA GLY A 62 -24.96 15.68 13.43
C GLY A 62 -25.48 15.02 14.73
N SER A 63 -26.69 15.34 15.17
CA SER A 63 -27.26 14.67 16.34
C SER A 63 -27.58 13.21 16.03
N ILE A 64 -27.34 12.34 17.00
CA ILE A 64 -27.50 10.89 16.84
C ILE A 64 -28.98 10.53 16.98
N TYR A 65 -29.54 9.95 15.90
CA TYR A 65 -30.89 9.42 15.86
C TYR A 65 -30.96 7.93 16.16
N GLY A 66 -29.94 7.20 15.74
CA GLY A 66 -29.80 5.74 15.88
C GLY A 66 -30.47 4.96 14.73
N ILE A 67 -29.78 3.94 14.23
CA ILE A 67 -30.31 3.07 13.16
C ILE A 67 -31.45 2.17 13.65
N GLU A 68 -31.58 1.93 14.95
CA GLU A 68 -32.71 1.24 15.57
C GLU A 68 -34.05 1.95 15.37
N ASN A 69 -34.02 3.25 15.08
CA ASN A 69 -35.21 4.08 14.83
C ASN A 69 -35.51 4.23 13.34
N THR A 70 -34.69 3.63 12.45
CA THR A 70 -34.90 3.71 10.99
C THR A 70 -36.10 2.85 10.54
N SER A 71 -36.80 3.32 9.51
CA SER A 71 -37.98 2.65 8.97
C SER A 71 -37.63 1.67 7.83
N MET A 72 -36.46 1.85 7.20
CA MET A 72 -36.01 1.08 6.04
C MET A 72 -35.03 -0.03 6.44
N SER A 73 -34.87 -1.00 5.54
CA SER A 73 -33.92 -2.12 5.74
C SER A 73 -32.48 -1.64 5.71
N ARG A 74 -31.69 -2.12 6.64
CA ARG A 74 -30.24 -1.85 6.75
C ARG A 74 -29.48 -2.26 5.49
N ILE A 75 -28.47 -1.50 5.16
CA ILE A 75 -27.53 -1.78 4.08
C ILE A 75 -26.38 -2.65 4.63
N SER A 76 -26.07 -3.75 3.97
CA SER A 76 -24.89 -4.56 4.26
C SER A 76 -23.80 -4.35 3.21
N SER A 77 -22.51 -4.56 3.58
CA SER A 77 -21.37 -4.48 2.65
C SER A 77 -21.58 -5.38 1.43
N ALA A 78 -21.99 -6.64 1.64
CA ALA A 78 -22.24 -7.58 0.54
C ALA A 78 -23.39 -7.12 -0.36
N GLY A 79 -24.51 -6.69 0.23
CA GLY A 79 -25.67 -6.20 -0.53
C GLY A 79 -25.35 -4.92 -1.32
N LEU A 80 -24.51 -4.04 -0.76
CA LEU A 80 -24.10 -2.81 -1.43
C LEU A 80 -23.16 -3.10 -2.60
N THR A 81 -22.19 -4.00 -2.40
CA THR A 81 -21.26 -4.44 -3.45
C THR A 81 -22.02 -5.08 -4.62
N GLU A 82 -22.97 -6.00 -4.33
CA GLU A 82 -23.81 -6.62 -5.36
C GLU A 82 -24.67 -5.58 -6.08
N PHE A 83 -25.27 -4.64 -5.35
CA PHE A 83 -26.03 -3.55 -5.93
C PHE A 83 -25.18 -2.73 -6.91
N LEU A 84 -23.97 -2.31 -6.54
CA LEU A 84 -23.09 -1.49 -7.39
C LEU A 84 -22.57 -2.27 -8.60
N ARG A 85 -22.18 -3.52 -8.41
CA ARG A 85 -21.67 -4.40 -9.48
C ARG A 85 -22.66 -4.59 -10.62
N THR A 86 -23.96 -4.57 -10.34
CA THR A 86 -25.02 -4.73 -11.36
C THR A 86 -25.35 -3.46 -12.12
N LYS A 87 -24.74 -2.31 -11.80
CA LYS A 87 -25.02 -1.05 -12.47
C LYS A 87 -24.12 -0.84 -13.70
N PRO A 88 -24.64 -0.18 -14.75
CA PRO A 88 -23.92 0.02 -16.00
C PRO A 88 -22.91 1.16 -15.90
N PHE A 89 -21.93 1.01 -15.01
CA PHE A 89 -20.83 1.97 -14.88
C PHE A 89 -19.91 1.96 -16.10
N ALA A 90 -19.45 3.14 -16.48
CA ALA A 90 -18.51 3.31 -17.58
C ALA A 90 -17.18 2.56 -17.31
N GLY A 91 -16.73 1.82 -18.33
CA GLY A 91 -15.49 1.04 -18.25
C GLY A 91 -15.55 -0.15 -17.28
N GLY A 92 -16.74 -0.49 -16.74
CA GLY A 92 -16.89 -1.58 -15.78
C GLY A 92 -16.37 -1.27 -14.38
N TYR A 93 -15.89 -0.06 -14.11
CA TYR A 93 -15.42 0.37 -12.80
C TYR A 93 -16.57 0.92 -11.96
N TYR A 94 -16.78 0.39 -10.78
CA TYR A 94 -17.75 0.87 -9.81
C TYR A 94 -17.05 1.25 -8.49
N PRO A 95 -17.62 2.19 -7.69
CA PRO A 95 -17.05 2.58 -6.41
C PRO A 95 -16.90 1.40 -5.47
N GLN A 96 -15.72 1.27 -4.85
CA GLN A 96 -15.49 0.28 -3.80
C GLN A 96 -16.05 0.83 -2.49
N THR A 97 -16.80 0.00 -1.78
CA THR A 97 -17.51 0.41 -0.57
C THR A 97 -17.42 -0.65 0.52
N ASP A 98 -17.52 -0.21 1.77
CA ASP A 98 -17.72 -1.06 2.93
C ASP A 98 -18.79 -0.45 3.85
N VAL A 99 -19.36 -1.24 4.76
CA VAL A 99 -20.33 -0.79 5.76
C VAL A 99 -19.85 -1.22 7.13
N LYS A 100 -19.61 -0.25 8.02
CA LYS A 100 -19.24 -0.49 9.41
C LYS A 100 -20.28 0.04 10.35
N THR A 101 -20.68 -0.77 11.32
CA THR A 101 -21.55 -0.33 12.42
C THR A 101 -20.67 0.12 13.59
N ILE A 102 -20.95 1.30 14.12
CA ILE A 102 -20.30 1.83 15.33
C ILE A 102 -21.35 2.06 16.44
N ASN A 103 -20.92 1.89 17.68
CA ASN A 103 -21.75 2.19 18.86
C ASN A 103 -21.46 3.61 19.32
N ALA A 104 -22.47 4.46 19.34
CA ALA A 104 -22.38 5.86 19.74
C ALA A 104 -23.28 6.10 20.98
N GLY A 105 -22.76 5.82 22.15
CA GLY A 105 -23.52 5.79 23.41
C GLY A 105 -24.52 4.63 23.44
N GLU A 106 -25.81 4.94 23.59
CA GLU A 106 -26.90 3.95 23.58
C GLU A 106 -27.41 3.63 22.17
N HIS A 107 -26.92 4.32 21.15
CA HIS A 107 -27.34 4.20 19.76
C HIS A 107 -26.30 3.54 18.89
N GLN A 108 -26.74 3.02 17.75
CA GLN A 108 -25.85 2.51 16.69
C GLN A 108 -25.95 3.39 15.45
N LEU A 109 -24.83 3.52 14.74
CA LEU A 109 -24.75 4.17 13.44
C LEU A 109 -24.17 3.20 12.42
N ASP A 110 -24.69 3.17 11.21
CA ASP A 110 -24.06 2.48 10.08
C ASP A 110 -23.35 3.51 9.22
N VAL A 111 -22.06 3.29 9.01
CA VAL A 111 -21.21 4.14 8.17
C VAL A 111 -20.88 3.40 6.90
N VAL A 112 -21.41 3.89 5.77
CA VAL A 112 -20.97 3.45 4.44
C VAL A 112 -19.70 4.21 4.11
N ILE A 113 -18.61 3.48 3.96
CA ILE A 113 -17.31 3.98 3.53
C ILE A 113 -17.25 3.85 2.01
N ILE A 114 -17.01 4.96 1.30
CA ILE A 114 -16.75 4.97 -0.13
C ILE A 114 -15.27 5.27 -0.31
N TYR A 115 -14.52 4.25 -0.72
CA TYR A 115 -13.07 4.35 -0.82
C TYR A 115 -12.63 5.26 -1.96
N ASN A 116 -11.64 6.08 -1.67
CA ASN A 116 -10.98 6.92 -2.65
C ASN A 116 -10.36 6.07 -3.77
N SER A 117 -10.53 6.50 -5.00
CA SER A 117 -10.00 5.77 -6.15
C SER A 117 -9.64 6.72 -7.29
N ARG A 118 -8.70 6.30 -8.13
CA ARG A 118 -8.34 6.98 -9.37
C ARG A 118 -9.26 6.63 -10.54
N HIS A 119 -10.22 5.71 -10.37
CA HIS A 119 -11.18 5.36 -11.42
C HIS A 119 -12.28 6.40 -11.64
N THR A 120 -12.09 7.62 -11.11
CA THR A 120 -12.98 8.77 -11.36
C THR A 120 -12.83 9.31 -12.79
N PRO A 121 -13.84 9.98 -13.34
CA PRO A 121 -15.19 10.11 -12.82
C PRO A 121 -16.00 8.82 -12.94
N TYR A 122 -16.75 8.48 -11.89
CA TYR A 122 -17.77 7.44 -11.98
C TYR A 122 -19.03 8.02 -12.60
N TYR A 123 -19.51 7.41 -13.67
CA TYR A 123 -20.77 7.75 -14.33
C TYR A 123 -21.39 6.52 -15.00
N LEU A 124 -22.65 6.58 -15.34
CA LEU A 124 -23.35 5.47 -15.97
C LEU A 124 -23.33 5.59 -17.49
N GLN A 125 -23.26 4.45 -18.19
CA GLN A 125 -23.38 4.37 -19.65
C GLN A 125 -24.82 4.28 -20.11
N GLU A 126 -25.72 3.80 -19.21
CA GLU A 126 -27.14 3.66 -19.48
C GLU A 126 -27.96 4.39 -18.42
N LYS A 127 -29.18 4.77 -18.79
CA LYS A 127 -30.15 5.37 -17.89
C LYS A 127 -30.47 4.42 -16.73
N TYR A 128 -30.47 4.93 -15.51
CA TYR A 128 -30.87 4.18 -14.32
C TYR A 128 -32.01 4.91 -13.60
N GLY A 129 -33.11 4.19 -13.38
CA GLY A 129 -34.34 4.69 -12.75
C GLY A 129 -35.53 4.70 -13.67
N ASN A 130 -36.72 4.66 -13.06
CA ASN A 130 -37.99 4.56 -13.74
C ASN A 130 -38.67 5.94 -13.90
N GLY A 131 -39.16 6.25 -15.09
CA GLY A 131 -40.00 7.41 -15.36
C GLY A 131 -39.43 8.36 -16.40
N HIS A 132 -40.33 9.25 -16.86
CA HIS A 132 -40.02 10.35 -17.79
C HIS A 132 -39.46 11.59 -17.05
N ASP A 133 -39.65 11.67 -15.74
CA ASP A 133 -39.19 12.78 -14.93
C ASP A 133 -37.65 12.66 -14.72
N VAL A 134 -36.91 13.62 -15.24
CA VAL A 134 -35.45 13.74 -15.10
C VAL A 134 -34.96 13.82 -13.64
N ARG A 135 -35.84 14.14 -12.71
CA ARG A 135 -35.56 14.20 -11.28
C ARG A 135 -35.52 12.82 -10.64
N LYS A 136 -36.05 11.80 -11.31
CA LYS A 136 -36.23 10.43 -10.80
C LYS A 136 -35.33 9.39 -11.49
N HIS A 137 -34.34 9.84 -12.28
CA HIS A 137 -33.41 8.92 -12.90
C HIS A 137 -32.03 9.55 -13.07
N LEU A 138 -31.03 8.70 -13.17
CA LEU A 138 -29.66 9.09 -13.49
C LEU A 138 -29.46 9.02 -15.01
N THR A 139 -28.95 10.09 -15.59
CA THR A 139 -28.75 10.23 -17.03
C THR A 139 -27.41 9.65 -17.47
N PRO A 140 -27.35 8.92 -18.61
CA PRO A 140 -26.09 8.40 -19.14
C PRO A 140 -25.09 9.52 -19.42
N GLY A 141 -23.81 9.24 -19.14
CA GLY A 141 -22.71 10.17 -19.40
C GLY A 141 -22.67 11.39 -18.47
N THR A 142 -23.64 11.55 -17.57
CA THR A 142 -23.66 12.66 -16.63
C THR A 142 -22.73 12.41 -15.46
N ILE A 143 -21.89 13.39 -15.17
CA ILE A 143 -20.97 13.34 -14.02
C ILE A 143 -21.64 14.06 -12.85
N TYR A 144 -21.86 13.31 -11.78
CA TYR A 144 -22.39 13.81 -10.52
C TYR A 144 -21.27 13.91 -9.50
N THR A 145 -21.16 15.05 -8.84
CA THR A 145 -20.14 15.35 -7.80
C THR A 145 -20.83 15.89 -6.55
N ARG A 146 -20.08 15.97 -5.46
CA ARG A 146 -20.48 16.71 -4.27
C ARG A 146 -19.56 17.91 -4.07
N ILE A 147 -20.18 19.06 -3.75
CA ILE A 147 -19.47 20.30 -3.41
C ILE A 147 -19.98 20.75 -2.05
N PHE A 148 -19.11 20.91 -1.10
CA PHE A 148 -19.47 21.18 0.28
C PHE A 148 -20.50 20.15 0.79
N ASP A 149 -21.72 20.56 1.05
CA ASP A 149 -22.84 19.76 1.54
C ASP A 149 -23.86 19.38 0.44
N THR A 150 -23.62 19.76 -0.82
CA THR A 150 -24.62 19.65 -1.88
C THR A 150 -24.20 18.71 -2.99
N ASN A 151 -25.05 17.73 -3.31
CA ASN A 151 -24.91 16.84 -4.46
C ASN A 151 -25.39 17.51 -5.76
N THR A 152 -24.67 17.29 -6.87
CA THR A 152 -25.12 17.71 -8.21
C THR A 152 -26.57 17.25 -8.46
N PRO A 153 -27.51 18.13 -8.85
CA PRO A 153 -28.87 17.74 -9.17
C PRO A 153 -28.94 16.73 -10.32
N THR A 154 -29.96 15.85 -10.34
CA THR A 154 -30.10 14.81 -11.37
C THR A 154 -30.30 15.34 -12.80
N TYR A 155 -30.79 16.57 -12.93
CA TYR A 155 -31.03 17.26 -14.20
C TYR A 155 -29.88 18.15 -14.68
N THR A 156 -28.74 18.14 -13.98
CA THR A 156 -27.51 18.88 -14.33
C THR A 156 -26.32 17.94 -14.30
N THR A 157 -25.14 18.45 -14.68
CA THR A 157 -23.86 17.74 -14.58
C THR A 157 -22.86 18.60 -13.80
N ALA A 158 -21.79 17.99 -13.34
CA ALA A 158 -20.66 18.69 -12.74
C ALA A 158 -20.14 19.81 -13.67
N SER A 159 -19.54 20.85 -13.09
CA SER A 159 -18.89 21.92 -13.87
C SER A 159 -17.70 21.40 -14.68
N ILE A 160 -17.22 22.20 -15.62
CA ILE A 160 -16.02 21.85 -16.42
C ILE A 160 -14.82 21.65 -15.51
N GLU A 161 -14.61 22.54 -14.53
CA GLU A 161 -13.46 22.49 -13.59
C GLU A 161 -13.50 21.21 -12.74
N GLN A 162 -14.68 20.81 -12.27
CA GLN A 162 -14.86 19.58 -11.50
C GLN A 162 -14.62 18.35 -12.35
N THR A 163 -15.16 18.35 -13.56
CA THR A 163 -14.98 17.28 -14.54
C THR A 163 -13.51 17.13 -14.93
N GLU A 164 -12.84 18.26 -15.20
CA GLU A 164 -11.41 18.29 -15.50
C GLU A 164 -10.58 17.75 -14.32
N TYR A 165 -10.88 18.17 -13.08
CA TYR A 165 -10.22 17.66 -11.89
C TYR A 165 -10.31 16.14 -11.79
N LEU A 166 -11.51 15.56 -11.96
CA LEU A 166 -11.73 14.12 -11.89
C LEU A 166 -10.97 13.35 -12.98
N TRP A 167 -10.90 13.89 -14.19
CA TRP A 167 -10.10 13.30 -15.28
C TRP A 167 -8.60 13.44 -15.03
N ARG A 168 -8.13 14.59 -14.54
CA ARG A 168 -6.73 14.77 -14.14
C ARG A 168 -6.33 13.77 -13.05
N LYS A 169 -7.20 13.58 -12.06
CA LYS A 169 -7.02 12.55 -11.02
C LYS A 169 -6.91 11.15 -11.63
N ARG A 170 -7.79 10.81 -12.59
CA ARG A 170 -7.75 9.52 -13.28
C ARG A 170 -6.44 9.28 -14.01
N PHE A 171 -5.96 10.27 -14.73
CA PHE A 171 -4.72 10.19 -15.50
C PHE A 171 -3.45 10.48 -14.68
N GLY A 172 -3.60 10.80 -13.40
CA GLY A 172 -2.48 11.12 -12.53
C GLY A 172 -1.83 12.48 -12.80
N TYR A 173 -2.51 13.38 -13.51
CA TYR A 173 -2.00 14.74 -13.78
C TYR A 173 -2.13 15.68 -12.57
N ASP A 174 -2.77 15.26 -11.51
CA ASP A 174 -2.80 15.90 -10.20
C ASP A 174 -1.55 15.60 -9.36
N LEU A 175 -0.73 14.64 -9.80
CA LEU A 175 0.46 14.18 -9.12
C LEU A 175 1.72 14.81 -9.70
N THR A 176 2.70 15.03 -8.83
CA THR A 176 4.06 15.33 -9.27
C THR A 176 4.63 14.15 -10.06
N PRO A 177 5.64 14.36 -10.94
CA PRO A 177 6.31 13.27 -11.65
C PRO A 177 6.80 12.16 -10.71
N PHE A 178 7.30 12.52 -9.52
CA PHE A 178 7.77 11.55 -8.53
C PHE A 178 6.62 10.69 -7.97
N GLN A 179 5.49 11.29 -7.63
CA GLN A 179 4.32 10.54 -7.16
C GLN A 179 3.74 9.62 -8.25
N ARG A 180 3.72 10.09 -9.52
CA ARG A 180 3.35 9.24 -10.66
C ARG A 180 4.28 8.05 -10.80
N LEU A 181 5.58 8.28 -10.71
CA LEU A 181 6.59 7.23 -10.76
C LEU A 181 6.34 6.16 -9.68
N LEU A 182 6.10 6.55 -8.42
CA LEU A 182 5.83 5.60 -7.34
C LEU A 182 4.62 4.70 -7.63
N ASN A 183 3.56 5.25 -8.21
CA ASN A 183 2.39 4.46 -8.62
C ASN A 183 2.71 3.50 -9.79
N LEU A 184 3.54 3.93 -10.75
CA LEU A 184 3.95 3.09 -11.88
C LEU A 184 4.84 1.93 -11.45
N LEU A 185 5.66 2.11 -10.40
CA LEU A 185 6.50 1.05 -9.85
C LEU A 185 5.70 -0.09 -9.17
N GLU A 186 4.41 0.11 -8.87
CA GLU A 186 3.54 -0.94 -8.30
C GLU A 186 3.17 -2.04 -9.32
N THR A 187 3.40 -1.81 -10.60
CA THR A 187 3.06 -2.73 -11.71
C THR A 187 4.29 -3.03 -12.57
N PRO A 188 5.25 -3.83 -12.07
CA PRO A 188 6.48 -4.15 -12.79
C PRO A 188 6.24 -4.77 -14.18
N GLU A 189 5.13 -5.50 -14.35
CA GLU A 189 4.72 -6.13 -15.62
C GLU A 189 4.37 -5.13 -16.73
N ARG A 190 4.16 -3.85 -16.40
CA ARG A 190 3.92 -2.76 -17.34
C ARG A 190 5.20 -2.02 -17.75
N TRP A 191 6.34 -2.58 -17.43
CA TRP A 191 7.64 -2.04 -17.81
C TRP A 191 8.30 -2.92 -18.86
N SER A 192 9.17 -2.33 -19.67
CA SER A 192 9.93 -3.09 -20.67
C SER A 192 10.82 -4.11 -19.98
N GLU A 193 10.93 -5.30 -20.56
CA GLU A 193 11.90 -6.29 -20.09
C GLU A 193 13.31 -5.72 -20.17
N ALA A 194 14.08 -5.89 -19.10
CA ALA A 194 15.48 -5.53 -19.03
C ALA A 194 16.29 -6.75 -18.59
N ASN A 195 17.35 -7.03 -19.33
CA ASN A 195 18.40 -7.93 -18.85
C ASN A 195 19.42 -7.07 -18.13
N TRP A 196 19.36 -7.05 -16.80
CA TRP A 196 20.20 -6.17 -15.99
C TRP A 196 21.70 -6.46 -16.08
N ASP A 197 22.09 -7.59 -16.64
CA ASP A 197 23.48 -7.93 -16.95
C ASP A 197 23.97 -7.22 -18.23
N SER A 198 23.10 -7.00 -19.22
CA SER A 198 23.45 -6.46 -20.53
C SER A 198 22.72 -5.20 -20.94
N CYS A 199 21.42 -5.10 -20.64
CA CYS A 199 20.59 -3.94 -20.93
C CYS A 199 20.11 -3.31 -19.62
N ARG A 200 20.90 -2.40 -19.08
CA ARG A 200 20.70 -1.76 -17.79
C ARG A 200 19.68 -0.62 -17.82
N HIS A 201 18.65 -0.78 -18.64
CA HIS A 201 17.62 0.23 -18.87
C HIS A 201 16.25 -0.41 -19.02
N SER A 202 15.26 0.11 -18.32
CA SER A 202 13.84 -0.22 -18.45
C SER A 202 13.02 1.06 -18.50
N TYR A 203 11.88 1.03 -19.20
CA TYR A 203 10.94 2.15 -19.31
C TYR A 203 9.52 1.63 -19.16
N ASN A 204 8.63 2.49 -18.68
CA ASN A 204 7.22 2.13 -18.58
C ASN A 204 6.58 2.08 -19.96
N LEU A 205 5.83 1.02 -20.28
CA LEU A 205 5.26 0.77 -21.60
C LEU A 205 4.15 1.74 -22.00
N GLU A 206 3.42 2.28 -21.01
CA GLU A 206 2.36 3.27 -21.25
C GLU A 206 2.90 4.72 -21.20
N PHE A 207 3.94 4.95 -20.38
CA PHE A 207 4.55 6.26 -20.14
C PHE A 207 6.07 6.17 -20.25
N PRO A 208 6.63 6.05 -21.50
CA PRO A 208 8.04 5.77 -21.72
C PRO A 208 8.99 6.89 -21.26
N GLU A 209 8.45 8.05 -20.90
CA GLU A 209 9.18 9.11 -20.23
C GLU A 209 9.67 8.74 -18.83
N PHE A 210 9.11 7.71 -18.20
CA PHE A 210 9.58 7.16 -16.93
C PHE A 210 10.53 5.98 -17.18
N GLN A 211 11.72 6.07 -16.58
CA GLN A 211 12.82 5.15 -16.87
C GLN A 211 13.55 4.73 -15.61
N ILE A 212 13.99 3.47 -15.57
CA ILE A 212 14.92 2.90 -14.60
C ILE A 212 16.24 2.70 -15.32
N ILE A 213 17.31 3.33 -14.82
CA ILE A 213 18.65 3.24 -15.41
C ILE A 213 19.61 2.75 -14.34
N VAL A 214 20.37 1.69 -14.65
CA VAL A 214 21.44 1.17 -13.79
C VAL A 214 22.77 1.47 -14.47
N GLU A 215 23.65 2.19 -13.79
CA GLU A 215 24.96 2.60 -14.29
C GLU A 215 26.03 1.49 -14.08
N GLU A 216 27.26 1.76 -14.46
CA GLU A 216 28.37 0.84 -14.24
C GLU A 216 28.62 0.59 -12.76
N SER A 217 28.84 -0.66 -12.43
CA SER A 217 29.08 -1.10 -11.04
C SER A 217 30.51 -0.82 -10.58
N LYS A 218 30.66 -0.67 -9.27
CA LYS A 218 31.95 -0.57 -8.56
C LYS A 218 32.03 -1.70 -7.53
N ASN A 219 33.26 -2.15 -7.26
CA ASN A 219 33.50 -3.13 -6.21
C ASN A 219 33.39 -2.49 -4.82
N GLY A 220 32.93 -3.25 -3.85
CA GLY A 220 32.89 -2.86 -2.45
C GLY A 220 32.75 -4.07 -1.54
N TYR A 221 32.58 -3.82 -0.25
CA TYR A 221 32.49 -4.85 0.77
C TYR A 221 31.31 -4.58 1.69
N GLU A 222 30.54 -5.63 1.98
CA GLU A 222 29.45 -5.61 2.97
C GLU A 222 29.39 -6.94 3.71
N ASP A 223 29.02 -6.92 4.98
CA ASP A 223 28.91 -8.09 5.83
C ASP A 223 27.96 -9.16 5.25
N LEU A 224 26.95 -8.74 4.50
CA LEU A 224 26.01 -9.64 3.82
C LEU A 224 26.67 -10.57 2.80
N ALA A 225 27.78 -10.17 2.19
CA ALA A 225 28.48 -10.97 1.17
C ALA A 225 28.97 -12.31 1.71
N TYR A 226 29.39 -12.35 2.98
CA TYR A 226 29.92 -13.55 3.63
C TYR A 226 28.90 -14.67 3.80
N PHE A 227 27.62 -14.36 3.85
CA PHE A 227 26.54 -15.37 3.90
C PHE A 227 26.43 -16.19 2.60
N TYR A 228 27.12 -15.79 1.53
CA TYR A 228 27.03 -16.38 0.19
C TYR A 228 28.36 -16.81 -0.40
N ASP A 229 29.38 -17.03 0.43
CA ASP A 229 30.70 -17.31 -0.05
C ASP A 229 31.34 -16.25 -0.96
N ASN A 230 30.79 -15.04 -0.95
CA ASN A 230 31.29 -13.90 -1.69
C ASN A 230 32.08 -12.96 -0.79
N GLU A 231 33.27 -12.61 -1.22
CA GLU A 231 34.09 -11.62 -0.53
C GLU A 231 33.80 -10.21 -1.05
N THR A 232 33.23 -10.09 -2.24
CA THR A 232 33.04 -8.81 -2.93
C THR A 232 31.60 -8.63 -3.35
N MET A 233 31.05 -7.46 -3.07
CA MET A 233 29.80 -6.99 -3.65
C MET A 233 30.06 -5.91 -4.69
N PHE A 234 29.19 -5.85 -5.68
CA PHE A 234 29.19 -4.80 -6.67
C PHE A 234 28.05 -3.85 -6.38
N TYR A 235 28.33 -2.55 -6.46
CA TYR A 235 27.38 -1.46 -6.27
C TYR A 235 27.17 -0.75 -7.59
N ALA A 236 25.98 -0.73 -8.08
CA ALA A 236 25.61 -0.03 -9.30
C ALA A 236 24.66 1.13 -8.98
N PRO A 237 25.03 2.39 -9.29
CA PRO A 237 24.09 3.50 -9.15
C PRO A 237 22.83 3.25 -9.97
N LEU A 238 21.67 3.42 -9.34
CA LEU A 238 20.35 3.27 -9.96
C LEU A 238 19.66 4.63 -9.95
N LYS A 239 19.16 5.04 -11.11
CA LYS A 239 18.43 6.29 -11.31
C LYS A 239 17.03 6.04 -11.78
N LEU A 240 16.08 6.73 -11.20
CA LEU A 240 14.71 6.83 -11.68
C LEU A 240 14.53 8.18 -12.35
N ASN A 241 14.29 8.16 -13.66
CA ASN A 241 14.18 9.37 -14.46
C ASN A 241 12.75 9.63 -14.95
N TYR A 242 12.43 10.89 -15.07
CA TYR A 242 11.34 11.42 -15.88
C TYR A 242 11.93 12.28 -16.98
N LEU A 243 11.84 11.83 -18.22
CA LEU A 243 12.60 12.40 -19.35
C LEU A 243 14.12 12.43 -19.01
N SER A 244 14.73 13.60 -19.09
CA SER A 244 16.13 13.83 -18.72
C SER A 244 16.37 14.12 -17.23
N THR A 245 15.30 14.27 -16.45
CA THR A 245 15.40 14.66 -15.04
C THR A 245 15.45 13.44 -14.14
N THR A 246 16.48 13.32 -13.33
CA THR A 246 16.54 12.27 -12.30
C THR A 246 15.67 12.67 -11.11
N LEU A 247 14.63 11.88 -10.85
CA LEU A 247 13.69 12.08 -9.74
C LEU A 247 14.19 11.44 -8.45
N TYR A 248 14.91 10.32 -8.55
CA TYR A 248 15.43 9.59 -7.41
C TYR A 248 16.72 8.86 -7.78
N LYS A 249 17.63 8.72 -6.81
CA LYS A 249 18.88 7.96 -6.93
C LYS A 249 18.99 7.00 -5.77
N THR A 250 19.40 5.78 -6.07
CA THR A 250 19.71 4.73 -5.10
C THR A 250 20.82 3.85 -5.67
N GLU A 251 21.05 2.71 -5.07
CA GLU A 251 22.01 1.70 -5.54
C GLU A 251 21.33 0.35 -5.74
N LEU A 252 21.80 -0.38 -6.71
CA LEU A 252 21.55 -1.79 -6.88
C LEU A 252 22.78 -2.55 -6.40
N TRP A 253 22.58 -3.48 -5.49
CA TRP A 253 23.62 -4.35 -5.00
C TRP A 253 23.60 -5.67 -5.77
N TYR A 254 24.77 -6.10 -6.20
CA TYR A 254 24.92 -7.32 -6.98
C TYR A 254 26.04 -8.19 -6.39
N MET A 255 25.73 -9.48 -6.18
CA MET A 255 26.68 -10.51 -5.81
C MET A 255 26.77 -11.50 -6.96
N ASP A 256 27.94 -11.55 -7.65
CA ASP A 256 28.08 -12.27 -8.92
C ASP A 256 27.94 -13.79 -8.74
N GLU A 257 28.64 -14.39 -7.79
CA GLU A 257 28.58 -15.82 -7.52
C GLU A 257 27.20 -16.26 -7.01
N ALA A 258 26.60 -15.49 -6.12
CA ALA A 258 25.25 -15.71 -5.64
C ALA A 258 24.18 -15.36 -6.70
N ARG A 259 24.55 -14.60 -7.74
CA ARG A 259 23.65 -14.10 -8.79
C ARG A 259 22.40 -13.47 -8.22
N CYS A 260 22.59 -12.63 -7.23
CA CYS A 260 21.54 -11.93 -6.52
C CYS A 260 21.61 -10.43 -6.77
N LEU A 261 20.48 -9.85 -7.17
CA LEU A 261 20.31 -8.41 -7.34
C LEU A 261 19.37 -7.91 -6.25
N ILE A 262 19.78 -6.89 -5.53
CA ILE A 262 19.02 -6.32 -4.41
C ILE A 262 19.07 -4.82 -4.52
N THR A 263 17.94 -4.17 -4.30
CA THR A 263 17.92 -2.72 -4.06
C THR A 263 18.54 -2.40 -2.71
N LEU A 264 19.12 -1.22 -2.57
CA LEU A 264 19.81 -0.78 -1.35
C LEU A 264 18.96 -1.02 -0.11
N PRO A 265 19.34 -1.93 0.80
CA PRO A 265 18.67 -2.11 2.08
C PRO A 265 19.03 -1.01 3.06
N GLU A 266 18.14 -0.69 3.96
CA GLU A 266 18.43 0.15 5.10
C GLU A 266 19.09 -0.66 6.23
N LYS A 267 19.77 0.04 7.14
CA LYS A 267 20.47 -0.57 8.29
C LYS A 267 19.87 -0.03 9.58
N LYS A 268 19.62 -0.91 10.54
CA LYS A 268 19.11 -0.51 11.85
C LYS A 268 19.78 -1.29 12.98
N HIS A 269 20.05 -0.57 14.08
CA HIS A 269 20.49 -1.14 15.33
C HIS A 269 19.37 -1.11 16.36
N MET A 270 19.20 -2.19 17.09
CA MET A 270 18.34 -2.24 18.28
C MET A 270 19.23 -2.08 19.51
N ASP A 271 19.38 -0.86 19.98
CA ASP A 271 20.34 -0.47 21.04
C ASP A 271 20.22 -1.31 22.32
N ASN A 272 19.01 -1.66 22.70
CA ASN A 272 18.72 -2.42 23.94
C ASN A 272 19.14 -3.90 23.85
N GLN A 273 19.28 -4.46 22.64
CA GLN A 273 19.52 -5.89 22.42
C GLN A 273 20.86 -6.17 21.72
N ARG A 274 21.63 -5.15 21.34
CA ARG A 274 22.84 -5.27 20.53
C ARG A 274 22.62 -6.08 19.24
N ILE A 275 21.51 -5.83 18.57
CA ILE A 275 21.10 -6.48 17.33
C ILE A 275 21.23 -5.47 16.19
N PHE A 276 21.84 -5.89 15.10
CA PHE A 276 21.96 -5.15 13.86
C PHE A 276 21.30 -5.93 12.74
N TYR A 277 20.53 -5.25 11.86
CA TYR A 277 19.92 -5.90 10.72
C TYR A 277 19.79 -4.98 9.50
N TYR A 278 19.77 -5.63 8.35
CA TYR A 278 19.38 -5.00 7.08
C TYR A 278 17.90 -5.23 6.82
N TYR A 279 17.23 -4.22 6.30
CA TYR A 279 15.80 -4.34 6.00
C TYR A 279 15.40 -3.54 4.76
N ILE A 280 14.27 -3.92 4.17
CA ILE A 280 13.59 -3.19 3.09
C ILE A 280 12.11 -3.08 3.44
N LEU A 281 11.56 -1.86 3.37
CA LEU A 281 10.12 -1.61 3.48
C LEU A 281 9.49 -1.69 2.09
N GLN A 282 8.42 -2.46 1.92
CA GLN A 282 7.70 -2.60 0.66
C GLN A 282 7.16 -1.25 0.14
N ASP A 283 6.71 -0.39 1.05
CA ASP A 283 6.19 0.94 0.73
C ASP A 283 7.29 1.95 0.34
N SER A 284 8.56 1.65 0.62
CA SER A 284 9.69 2.50 0.22
C SER A 284 9.95 2.42 -1.28
N VAL A 285 10.71 3.38 -1.82
CA VAL A 285 11.15 3.36 -3.22
C VAL A 285 11.94 2.09 -3.53
N ASN A 286 12.87 1.72 -2.63
CA ASN A 286 13.69 0.52 -2.79
C ASN A 286 12.85 -0.76 -2.72
N GLY A 287 11.81 -0.79 -1.88
CA GLY A 287 10.85 -1.89 -1.82
C GLY A 287 10.04 -2.05 -3.11
N LYS A 288 9.56 -0.94 -3.67
CA LYS A 288 8.83 -0.93 -4.95
C LYS A 288 9.71 -1.32 -6.14
N LEU A 289 11.01 -1.07 -6.07
CA LEU A 289 11.98 -1.48 -7.08
C LEU A 289 12.38 -2.95 -6.98
N LEU A 290 12.35 -3.55 -5.81
CA LEU A 290 12.84 -4.92 -5.59
C LEU A 290 12.20 -5.96 -6.54
N PRO A 291 10.89 -5.93 -6.85
CA PRO A 291 10.26 -6.85 -7.80
C PRO A 291 10.84 -6.82 -9.22
N PHE A 292 11.41 -5.70 -9.66
CA PHE A 292 12.04 -5.57 -10.99
C PHE A 292 13.27 -6.47 -11.13
N PHE A 293 13.91 -6.81 -10.02
CA PHE A 293 15.13 -7.62 -9.97
C PHE A 293 14.88 -9.04 -9.47
N ASN A 294 13.68 -9.31 -8.94
CA ASN A 294 13.31 -10.56 -8.29
C ASN A 294 12.02 -11.17 -8.86
N TYR A 295 11.95 -11.26 -10.21
CA TYR A 295 10.85 -11.94 -10.92
C TYR A 295 9.45 -11.47 -10.54
N GLY A 296 9.27 -10.18 -10.34
CA GLY A 296 7.99 -9.56 -9.98
C GLY A 296 7.57 -9.75 -8.53
N LYS A 297 8.47 -10.20 -7.65
CA LYS A 297 8.16 -10.49 -6.25
C LYS A 297 8.96 -9.62 -5.28
N PHE A 298 8.34 -9.27 -4.17
CA PHE A 298 8.98 -8.64 -3.02
C PHE A 298 9.69 -9.73 -2.21
N GLN A 299 10.92 -10.03 -2.60
CA GLN A 299 11.74 -11.09 -2.01
C GLN A 299 13.23 -10.80 -2.20
N CYS A 300 14.07 -11.39 -1.36
CA CYS A 300 15.53 -11.36 -1.47
C CYS A 300 16.07 -12.80 -1.52
N HIS A 301 16.18 -13.36 -2.72
CA HIS A 301 16.69 -14.70 -2.96
C HIS A 301 17.76 -14.69 -4.03
N ASN A 302 18.73 -15.60 -3.94
CA ASN A 302 19.59 -15.88 -5.07
C ASN A 302 18.85 -16.76 -6.12
N ARG A 303 19.51 -17.02 -7.27
CA ARG A 303 18.93 -17.89 -8.32
C ARG A 303 18.65 -19.32 -7.87
N SER A 304 19.31 -19.80 -6.83
CA SER A 304 19.10 -21.13 -6.24
C SER A 304 17.96 -21.14 -5.21
N GLY A 305 17.29 -20.01 -4.98
CA GLY A 305 16.21 -19.88 -4.01
C GLY A 305 16.68 -19.71 -2.57
N VAL A 306 17.97 -19.39 -2.38
CA VAL A 306 18.56 -19.13 -1.07
C VAL A 306 18.18 -17.71 -0.65
N GLU A 307 17.53 -17.61 0.51
CA GLU A 307 17.13 -16.32 1.08
C GLU A 307 18.35 -15.55 1.61
N MET A 308 18.34 -14.24 1.41
CA MET A 308 19.32 -13.35 2.03
C MET A 308 18.87 -12.92 3.43
N PRO A 309 19.78 -12.71 4.37
CA PRO A 309 19.43 -12.24 5.72
C PRO A 309 19.08 -10.74 5.72
N ILE A 310 18.10 -10.37 4.91
CA ILE A 310 17.49 -9.05 4.85
C ILE A 310 16.03 -9.19 5.29
N LEU A 311 15.63 -8.39 6.26
CA LEU A 311 14.27 -8.39 6.79
C LEU A 311 13.37 -7.58 5.87
N LEU A 312 12.25 -8.17 5.45
CA LEU A 312 11.30 -7.56 4.54
C LEU A 312 10.01 -7.23 5.31
N PHE A 313 9.72 -5.96 5.46
CA PHE A 313 8.50 -5.48 6.12
C PHE A 313 7.59 -4.78 5.12
N ARG A 314 6.29 -4.84 5.31
CA ARG A 314 5.33 -4.08 4.48
C ARG A 314 5.51 -2.58 4.66
N ASN A 315 5.64 -2.14 5.92
CA ASN A 315 5.76 -0.75 6.30
C ASN A 315 6.45 -0.60 7.66
N GLU A 316 6.63 0.65 8.12
CA GLU A 316 7.24 0.95 9.42
C GLU A 316 6.49 0.33 10.60
N MET A 317 5.15 0.23 10.54
CA MET A 317 4.35 -0.36 11.63
C MET A 317 4.69 -1.84 11.84
N GLU A 318 4.83 -2.60 10.75
CA GLU A 318 5.20 -4.02 10.83
C GLU A 318 6.63 -4.18 11.37
N GLN A 319 7.54 -3.27 11.03
CA GLN A 319 8.89 -3.24 11.58
C GLN A 319 8.87 -2.96 13.10
N GLU A 320 8.07 -1.98 13.55
CA GLU A 320 7.90 -1.67 14.97
C GLU A 320 7.28 -2.84 15.74
N GLU A 321 6.30 -3.53 15.17
CA GLU A 321 5.71 -4.74 15.75
C GLU A 321 6.75 -5.84 15.95
N PHE A 322 7.63 -6.05 14.98
CA PHE A 322 8.75 -6.99 15.11
C PHE A 322 9.70 -6.57 16.25
N GLU A 323 10.10 -5.31 16.33
CA GLU A 323 11.02 -4.81 17.36
C GLU A 323 10.42 -4.92 18.77
N LEU A 324 9.12 -4.62 18.93
CA LEU A 324 8.39 -4.81 20.19
C LEU A 324 8.38 -6.29 20.59
N TRP A 325 8.08 -7.18 19.62
CA TRP A 325 8.09 -8.62 19.88
C TRP A 325 9.48 -9.12 20.33
N VAL A 326 10.57 -8.65 19.70
CA VAL A 326 11.94 -8.99 20.10
C VAL A 326 12.22 -8.53 21.54
N ASN A 327 11.82 -7.32 21.90
CA ASN A 327 12.00 -6.78 23.26
C ASN A 327 11.23 -7.59 24.32
N ASP A 328 10.04 -8.08 23.97
CA ASP A 328 9.18 -8.86 24.87
C ASP A 328 9.64 -10.33 25.00
N ASN A 329 10.53 -10.81 24.11
CA ASN A 329 10.97 -12.20 24.04
C ASN A 329 12.50 -12.40 24.16
N PRO A 330 13.18 -11.88 25.19
CA PRO A 330 14.64 -11.97 25.32
C PRO A 330 15.17 -13.41 25.43
N ALA A 331 14.33 -14.36 25.85
CA ALA A 331 14.70 -15.78 25.89
C ALA A 331 14.89 -16.38 24.48
N VAL A 332 14.20 -15.88 23.47
CA VAL A 332 14.32 -16.34 22.08
C VAL A 332 15.67 -15.92 21.50
N ILE A 333 16.20 -14.76 21.88
CA ILE A 333 17.53 -14.31 21.45
C ILE A 333 18.58 -15.35 21.85
N LYS A 334 18.61 -15.76 23.14
CA LYS A 334 19.55 -16.76 23.64
C LYS A 334 19.41 -18.12 22.94
N LEU A 335 18.16 -18.52 22.66
CA LEU A 335 17.89 -19.77 21.95
C LEU A 335 18.47 -19.74 20.52
N ILE A 336 18.41 -18.60 19.85
CA ILE A 336 18.97 -18.43 18.51
C ILE A 336 20.50 -18.38 18.57
N GLU A 337 21.07 -17.68 19.53
CA GLU A 337 22.52 -17.67 19.76
C GLU A 337 23.07 -19.10 19.97
N GLU A 338 22.45 -19.90 20.84
CA GLU A 338 22.82 -21.30 21.08
C GLU A 338 22.70 -22.18 19.82
N LYS A 339 21.68 -21.94 18.97
CA LYS A 339 21.52 -22.66 17.69
C LYS A 339 22.63 -22.27 16.71
N LEU A 340 23.00 -21.00 16.63
CA LEU A 340 24.07 -20.53 15.74
C LEU A 340 25.43 -21.06 16.15
N GLU A 341 25.76 -21.10 17.46
CA GLU A 341 27.00 -21.66 17.98
C GLU A 341 27.19 -23.16 17.63
N ASN A 342 26.10 -23.90 17.45
CA ASN A 342 26.13 -25.30 17.06
C ASN A 342 25.94 -25.52 15.55
N ASN A 343 25.96 -24.47 14.72
CA ASN A 343 25.74 -24.54 13.29
C ASN A 343 27.07 -24.52 12.51
N ALA A 344 27.46 -25.64 11.93
CA ALA A 344 28.71 -25.77 11.19
C ALA A 344 28.83 -24.84 9.96
N ILE A 345 27.69 -24.48 9.32
CA ILE A 345 27.68 -23.55 8.20
C ILE A 345 28.00 -22.14 8.71
N PHE A 346 27.41 -21.76 9.82
CA PHE A 346 27.65 -20.45 10.43
C PHE A 346 29.08 -20.31 10.94
N GLU A 347 29.63 -21.38 11.55
CA GLU A 347 31.01 -21.43 11.93
C GLU A 347 31.97 -21.21 10.73
N HIS A 348 31.68 -21.81 9.59
CA HIS A 348 32.46 -21.61 8.36
C HIS A 348 32.41 -20.15 7.88
N ILE A 349 31.24 -19.50 7.95
CA ILE A 349 31.09 -18.08 7.61
C ILE A 349 31.98 -17.21 8.49
N LEU A 350 31.98 -17.45 9.80
CA LEU A 350 32.80 -16.71 10.76
C LEU A 350 34.30 -16.88 10.53
N ILE A 351 34.76 -18.11 10.27
CA ILE A 351 36.16 -18.40 9.97
C ILE A 351 36.64 -17.63 8.74
N LYS A 352 35.79 -17.58 7.70
CA LYS A 352 36.08 -16.87 6.47
C LYS A 352 36.19 -15.37 6.70
N ALA A 353 35.27 -14.81 7.46
CA ALA A 353 35.23 -13.39 7.80
C ALA A 353 36.44 -12.95 8.63
N ASP A 354 36.89 -13.77 9.57
CA ASP A 354 38.08 -13.50 10.40
C ASP A 354 39.39 -13.49 9.57
N HIS A 355 39.46 -14.33 8.55
CA HIS A 355 40.64 -14.42 7.69
C HIS A 355 40.87 -13.13 6.86
N ASP A 356 39.81 -12.44 6.49
CA ASP A 356 39.91 -11.26 5.63
C ASP A 356 40.23 -9.96 6.39
N GLY A 357 40.06 -9.93 7.71
CA GLY A 357 40.45 -8.83 8.59
C GLY A 357 39.69 -7.51 8.41
N PHE A 358 38.70 -7.47 7.51
CA PHE A 358 37.90 -6.28 7.18
C PHE A 358 36.51 -6.29 7.82
N VAL A 359 36.04 -7.46 8.22
CA VAL A 359 34.68 -7.67 8.72
C VAL A 359 34.71 -7.90 10.22
N ARG A 360 33.77 -7.28 10.90
CA ARG A 360 33.57 -7.52 12.32
C ARG A 360 32.74 -8.81 12.48
N GLU A 361 33.40 -9.88 13.01
CA GLU A 361 32.71 -11.11 13.40
C GLU A 361 31.40 -10.85 14.17
N GLN A 362 31.40 -9.83 15.02
CA GLN A 362 30.23 -9.37 15.76
C GLN A 362 29.08 -8.93 14.84
N GLY A 363 29.35 -8.20 13.75
CA GLY A 363 28.33 -7.75 12.80
C GLY A 363 27.63 -8.92 12.10
N ILE A 364 28.40 -9.95 11.69
CA ILE A 364 27.83 -11.17 11.09
C ILE A 364 26.96 -11.92 12.09
N LYS A 365 27.39 -12.03 13.35
CA LYS A 365 26.58 -12.65 14.41
C LYS A 365 25.26 -11.90 14.62
N GLU A 366 25.30 -10.58 14.70
CA GLU A 366 24.12 -9.75 14.88
C GLU A 366 23.12 -9.89 13.72
N ILE A 367 23.59 -9.91 12.46
CA ILE A 367 22.77 -10.16 11.28
C ILE A 367 22.13 -11.55 11.33
N ALA A 368 22.89 -12.59 11.68
CA ALA A 368 22.37 -13.95 11.76
C ALA A 368 21.31 -14.08 12.87
N ILE A 369 21.55 -13.48 14.04
CA ILE A 369 20.60 -13.46 15.15
C ILE A 369 19.30 -12.75 14.72
N SER A 370 19.40 -11.55 14.14
CA SER A 370 18.24 -10.78 13.71
C SER A 370 17.39 -11.52 12.69
N TYR A 371 18.04 -12.19 11.74
CA TYR A 371 17.36 -12.99 10.74
C TYR A 371 16.67 -14.22 11.35
N GLY A 372 17.33 -14.90 12.29
CA GLY A 372 16.73 -15.98 13.06
C GLY A 372 15.51 -15.54 13.85
N LEU A 373 15.56 -14.38 14.52
CA LEU A 373 14.42 -13.77 15.23
C LEU A 373 13.28 -13.44 14.28
N TYR A 374 13.57 -12.85 13.13
CA TYR A 374 12.58 -12.53 12.10
C TYR A 374 11.85 -13.79 11.61
N LYS A 375 12.56 -14.89 11.43
CA LYS A 375 11.96 -16.19 11.05
C LYS A 375 11.10 -16.79 12.16
N GLU A 376 11.51 -16.71 13.42
CA GLU A 376 10.66 -17.16 14.54
C GLU A 376 9.41 -16.30 14.69
N TRP A 377 9.51 -15.00 14.55
CA TRP A 377 8.37 -14.08 14.53
C TRP A 377 7.41 -14.38 13.37
N GLY A 378 7.94 -14.59 12.16
CA GLY A 378 7.18 -14.90 10.96
C GLY A 378 6.57 -16.30 10.95
N ARG A 379 7.10 -17.28 11.71
CA ARG A 379 6.50 -18.63 11.86
C ARG A 379 5.14 -18.61 12.57
N GLY A 380 4.87 -17.58 13.37
CA GLY A 380 3.51 -17.32 13.87
C GLY A 380 2.53 -16.89 12.78
N LEU A 381 3.00 -16.59 11.56
CA LEU A 381 2.23 -16.03 10.46
C LEU A 381 2.26 -16.86 9.16
N CYS A 382 3.28 -17.69 8.88
CA CYS A 382 3.34 -18.54 7.65
C CYS A 382 4.37 -19.69 7.73
N ASP A 383 4.03 -20.86 7.17
CA ASP A 383 4.94 -21.98 6.90
C ASP A 383 5.94 -21.64 5.78
N GLY A 384 7.23 -21.54 6.08
CA GLY A 384 8.28 -21.32 5.09
C GLY A 384 9.66 -21.84 5.52
N ARG A 385 10.34 -22.58 4.65
CA ARG A 385 11.64 -23.22 4.87
C ARG A 385 12.76 -22.20 5.06
N CYS A 386 13.58 -22.35 6.09
CA CYS A 386 14.64 -21.43 6.49
C CYS A 386 16.04 -21.98 6.25
N PHE A 387 17.02 -21.08 5.95
CA PHE A 387 18.41 -21.39 5.61
C PHE A 387 19.38 -21.54 6.80
N ILE A 388 19.01 -21.03 7.94
CA ILE A 388 19.87 -21.04 9.15
C ILE A 388 19.29 -21.97 10.23
N MET A 389 18.72 -23.08 9.84
CA MET A 389 18.36 -24.14 10.81
C MET A 389 18.55 -25.51 10.21
#